data_beeec1025df4295b4add78a4cb00a227
#
_entry.id   beeec1025df4295b4add78a4cb00a227
#
_cell.length_a   1.000
_cell.length_b   1.000
_cell.length_c   1.000
_cell.angle_alpha   90.00
_cell.angle_beta   90.00
_cell.angle_gamma   90.00
#
_symmetry.space_group_name_H-M   'P 1'
#
loop_
_entity.id
_entity.type
_entity.pdbx_description
1 polymer ?
#
loop_
_entity_poly.entity_id
_entity_poly.type
_entity_poly.pdbx_seq_one_letter_code
_entity_poly.pdbx_strand_id
1 'polypeptide(L)'
;MKRLLLLRHAKSDWDSGAATDHERPLAPRGTNAARAIGRFMAVTGVIPDHAITSSAVRARTTLELAMEAGGWTCPVDTTRALYEAGAHNVLEVVGDCSDTDDAVLIVGHQPTWGGIVELLTGASLRMATGTLVGIDLPVESWGWVRPGLGELAFVIPPRLLTDGSLDLG
;
A
#
# COMPACT_ATOMS: atom_id res chain seq x y z
N MET A 1 -7.14 2.40 -18.52
CA MET A 1 -7.67 2.36 -17.14
C MET A 1 -6.51 2.11 -16.19
N LYS A 2 -6.38 2.87 -15.12
CA LYS A 2 -5.32 2.74 -14.13
C LYS A 2 -5.81 2.03 -12.88
N ARG A 3 -4.92 1.37 -12.14
CA ARG A 3 -5.21 0.77 -10.83
C ARG A 3 -4.26 1.32 -9.77
N LEU A 4 -4.81 1.97 -8.77
CA LEU A 4 -4.06 2.40 -7.60
C LEU A 4 -4.18 1.34 -6.50
N LEU A 5 -3.03 0.82 -6.07
CA LEU A 5 -2.92 -0.09 -4.94
C LEU A 5 -2.42 0.69 -3.73
N LEU A 6 -3.16 0.62 -2.63
CA LEU A 6 -2.81 1.24 -1.36
C LEU A 6 -2.46 0.14 -0.36
N LEU A 7 -1.24 0.14 0.15
CA LEU A 7 -0.82 -0.76 1.23
C LEU A 7 -0.48 0.06 2.47
N ARG A 8 -1.26 -0.09 3.54
CA ARG A 8 -0.85 0.44 4.84
C ARG A 8 0.30 -0.41 5.38
N HIS A 9 1.37 0.23 5.90
CA HIS A 9 2.45 -0.52 6.54
C HIS A 9 1.92 -1.54 7.55
N ALA A 10 2.61 -2.67 7.69
CA ALA A 10 2.26 -3.73 8.63
C ALA A 10 2.51 -3.31 10.09
N LYS A 11 2.11 -4.14 11.04
CA LYS A 11 2.22 -3.84 12.48
C LYS A 11 3.64 -3.52 12.86
N SER A 12 3.85 -2.34 13.44
CA SER A 12 5.15 -1.88 13.93
C SER A 12 5.33 -2.18 15.42
N ASP A 13 6.60 -2.25 15.84
CA ASP A 13 7.02 -2.49 17.23
C ASP A 13 7.19 -1.15 17.96
N TRP A 14 6.27 -0.87 18.88
CA TRP A 14 6.32 0.32 19.73
C TRP A 14 7.34 0.24 20.87
N ASP A 15 7.81 -0.96 21.20
CA ASP A 15 8.75 -1.24 22.28
C ASP A 15 10.18 -1.49 21.77
N SER A 16 10.43 -1.19 20.49
CA SER A 16 11.72 -1.46 19.82
C SER A 16 12.90 -0.64 20.34
N GLY A 17 12.64 0.44 21.08
CA GLY A 17 13.68 1.39 21.48
C GLY A 17 14.21 2.27 20.33
N ALA A 18 13.51 2.35 19.20
CA ALA A 18 13.87 3.23 18.09
C ALA A 18 13.95 4.69 18.54
N ALA A 19 14.96 5.42 18.06
CA ALA A 19 15.21 6.80 18.45
C ALA A 19 14.09 7.76 17.99
N THR A 20 13.46 7.46 16.85
CA THR A 20 12.38 8.26 16.26
C THR A 20 11.24 7.38 15.78
N ASP A 21 10.05 7.96 15.60
CA ASP A 21 8.91 7.27 14.96
C ASP A 21 9.25 6.78 13.57
N HIS A 22 9.99 7.57 12.80
CA HIS A 22 10.42 7.23 11.44
C HIS A 22 11.27 5.94 11.38
N GLU A 23 12.09 5.68 12.39
CA GLU A 23 13.00 4.52 12.48
C GLU A 23 12.33 3.27 13.09
N ARG A 24 11.10 3.38 13.58
CA ARG A 24 10.39 2.28 14.24
C ARG A 24 10.17 1.10 13.29
N PRO A 25 10.70 -0.11 13.63
CA PRO A 25 10.64 -1.30 12.79
C PRO A 25 9.28 -2.00 12.87
N LEU A 26 9.11 -3.06 12.08
CA LEU A 26 7.99 -3.98 12.19
C LEU A 26 8.12 -4.87 13.43
N ALA A 27 6.97 -5.18 14.04
CA ALA A 27 6.83 -6.26 15.00
C ALA A 27 6.81 -7.63 14.27
N PRO A 28 7.07 -8.76 14.96
CA PRO A 28 7.01 -10.09 14.35
C PRO A 28 5.69 -10.37 13.62
N ARG A 29 4.55 -9.97 14.20
CA ARG A 29 3.24 -10.09 13.58
C ARG A 29 3.12 -9.27 12.29
N GLY A 30 3.74 -8.09 12.25
CA GLY A 30 3.81 -7.25 11.06
C GLY A 30 4.63 -7.89 9.94
N THR A 31 5.75 -8.50 10.28
CA THR A 31 6.58 -9.25 9.33
C THR A 31 5.79 -10.39 8.67
N ASN A 32 5.04 -11.15 9.46
CA ASN A 32 4.19 -12.24 8.94
C ASN A 32 3.08 -11.71 8.02
N ALA A 33 2.43 -10.60 8.42
CA ALA A 33 1.39 -9.96 7.62
C ALA A 33 1.92 -9.44 6.28
N ALA A 34 3.07 -8.77 6.27
CA ALA A 34 3.71 -8.26 5.05
C ALA A 34 4.01 -9.40 4.06
N ARG A 35 4.57 -10.51 4.54
CA ARG A 35 4.82 -11.70 3.71
C ARG A 35 3.54 -12.33 3.17
N ALA A 36 2.49 -12.42 3.99
CA ALA A 36 1.20 -12.97 3.56
C ALA A 36 0.57 -12.12 2.44
N ILE A 37 0.59 -10.81 2.56
CA ILE A 37 0.11 -9.90 1.50
C ILE A 37 0.93 -10.09 0.22
N GLY A 38 2.25 -10.19 0.30
CA GLY A 38 3.10 -10.40 -0.87
C GLY A 38 2.77 -11.69 -1.62
N ARG A 39 2.58 -12.80 -0.90
CA ARG A 39 2.12 -14.07 -1.50
C ARG A 39 0.73 -13.96 -2.11
N PHE A 40 -0.20 -13.31 -1.43
CA PHE A 40 -1.53 -13.04 -1.97
C PHE A 40 -1.46 -12.29 -3.30
N MET A 41 -0.68 -11.22 -3.37
CA MET A 41 -0.47 -10.44 -4.60
C MET A 41 0.06 -11.32 -5.73
N ALA A 42 1.03 -12.19 -5.45
CA ALA A 42 1.59 -13.12 -6.44
C ALA A 42 0.55 -14.13 -6.96
N VAL A 43 -0.18 -14.80 -6.05
CA VAL A 43 -1.16 -15.83 -6.42
C VAL A 43 -2.33 -15.25 -7.21
N THR A 44 -2.76 -14.02 -6.89
CA THR A 44 -3.88 -13.35 -7.55
C THR A 44 -3.47 -12.54 -8.78
N GLY A 45 -2.18 -12.42 -9.07
CA GLY A 45 -1.67 -11.62 -10.19
C GLY A 45 -1.82 -10.10 -9.97
N VAL A 46 -2.06 -9.65 -8.75
CA VAL A 46 -2.15 -8.22 -8.40
C VAL A 46 -0.73 -7.68 -8.18
N ILE A 47 0.04 -7.59 -9.26
CA ILE A 47 1.42 -7.11 -9.23
C ILE A 47 1.47 -5.71 -9.81
N PRO A 48 2.10 -4.73 -9.11
CA PRO A 48 2.25 -3.38 -9.64
C PRO A 48 3.36 -3.31 -10.70
N ASP A 49 3.21 -2.37 -11.64
CA ASP A 49 4.27 -1.99 -12.57
C ASP A 49 5.34 -1.15 -11.88
N HIS A 50 4.95 -0.39 -10.85
CA HIS A 50 5.79 0.50 -10.07
C HIS A 50 5.30 0.59 -8.62
N ALA A 51 6.21 0.67 -7.67
CA ALA A 51 5.89 0.89 -6.26
C ALA A 51 6.57 2.15 -5.72
N ILE A 52 5.85 2.92 -4.91
CA ILE A 52 6.35 4.09 -4.20
C ILE A 52 6.12 3.88 -2.71
N THR A 53 7.17 3.93 -1.91
CA THR A 53 7.05 3.74 -0.46
C THR A 53 7.45 4.97 0.32
N SER A 54 6.76 5.18 1.44
CA SER A 54 7.21 6.12 2.47
C SER A 54 8.62 5.75 2.93
N SER A 55 9.43 6.75 3.25
CA SER A 55 10.78 6.58 3.77
C SER A 55 10.84 5.97 5.17
N ALA A 56 9.72 5.89 5.92
CA ALA A 56 9.68 5.25 7.22
C ALA A 56 10.09 3.77 7.15
N VAL A 57 10.89 3.32 8.12
CA VAL A 57 11.42 1.93 8.14
C VAL A 57 10.30 0.90 8.02
N ARG A 58 9.21 1.05 8.79
CA ARG A 58 8.07 0.11 8.76
C ARG A 58 7.39 0.00 7.40
N ALA A 59 7.34 1.09 6.62
CA ALA A 59 6.74 1.08 5.29
C ALA A 59 7.66 0.40 4.27
N ARG A 60 8.94 0.76 4.24
CA ARG A 60 9.94 0.14 3.36
C ARG A 60 10.05 -1.37 3.62
N THR A 61 10.18 -1.77 4.88
CA THR A 61 10.29 -3.18 5.25
C THR A 61 9.02 -3.97 4.88
N THR A 62 7.83 -3.36 5.01
CA THR A 62 6.58 -3.99 4.55
C THR A 62 6.65 -4.33 3.07
N LEU A 63 7.07 -3.39 2.23
CA LEU A 63 7.20 -3.61 0.78
C LEU A 63 8.26 -4.66 0.45
N GLU A 64 9.45 -4.55 1.04
CA GLU A 64 10.58 -5.47 0.84
C GLU A 64 10.17 -6.92 1.14
N LEU A 65 9.53 -7.15 2.30
CA LEU A 65 9.08 -8.49 2.70
C LEU A 65 7.93 -9.02 1.82
N ALA A 66 7.05 -8.15 1.35
CA ALA A 66 5.99 -8.55 0.42
C ALA A 66 6.57 -9.00 -0.92
N MET A 67 7.50 -8.24 -1.49
CA MET A 67 8.19 -8.57 -2.74
C MET A 67 8.97 -9.87 -2.60
N GLU A 68 9.76 -10.02 -1.53
CA GLU A 68 10.54 -11.23 -1.25
C GLU A 68 9.64 -12.46 -1.15
N ALA A 69 8.61 -12.41 -0.30
CA ALA A 69 7.75 -13.56 -0.05
C ALA A 69 6.84 -13.92 -1.22
N GLY A 70 6.45 -12.93 -2.03
CA GLY A 70 5.66 -13.14 -3.23
C GLY A 70 6.50 -13.52 -4.45
N GLY A 71 7.81 -13.33 -4.41
CA GLY A 71 8.71 -13.62 -5.53
C GLY A 71 8.48 -12.70 -6.75
N TRP A 72 7.96 -11.50 -6.54
CA TRP A 72 7.72 -10.51 -7.60
C TRP A 72 8.62 -9.29 -7.43
N THR A 73 8.85 -8.60 -8.54
CA THR A 73 9.70 -7.40 -8.60
C THR A 73 9.05 -6.32 -9.44
N CYS A 74 9.30 -5.07 -9.08
CA CYS A 74 9.00 -3.88 -9.88
C CYS A 74 10.00 -2.79 -9.52
N PRO A 75 10.13 -1.70 -10.30
CA PRO A 75 10.82 -0.49 -9.86
C PRO A 75 10.24 0.04 -8.55
N VAL A 76 11.11 0.52 -7.64
CA VAL A 76 10.70 1.05 -6.34
C VAL A 76 11.33 2.41 -6.09
N ASP A 77 10.50 3.40 -5.81
CA ASP A 77 10.91 4.69 -5.31
C ASP A 77 10.62 4.83 -3.82
N THR A 78 11.55 5.40 -3.09
CA THR A 78 11.40 5.73 -1.67
C THR A 78 11.33 7.24 -1.50
N THR A 79 10.28 7.75 -0.88
CA THR A 79 10.12 9.19 -0.70
C THR A 79 9.61 9.58 0.68
N ARG A 80 10.15 10.67 1.21
CA ARG A 80 9.63 11.30 2.42
C ARG A 80 8.28 12.00 2.19
N ALA A 81 7.93 12.29 0.94
CA ALA A 81 6.65 12.91 0.59
C ALA A 81 5.42 12.06 0.99
N LEU A 82 5.60 10.75 1.23
CA LEU A 82 4.54 9.88 1.76
C LEU A 82 4.55 9.72 3.28
N TYR A 83 5.53 10.30 3.98
CA TYR A 83 5.61 10.30 5.44
C TYR A 83 4.98 11.56 6.01
N GLU A 84 4.00 11.41 6.92
CA GLU A 84 3.22 12.53 7.51
C GLU A 84 2.48 13.38 6.46
N ALA A 85 2.15 12.81 5.31
CA ALA A 85 1.50 13.49 4.20
C ALA A 85 -0.03 13.52 4.35
N GLY A 86 -0.67 14.57 3.85
CA GLY A 86 -2.11 14.60 3.64
C GLY A 86 -2.51 13.90 2.34
N ALA A 87 -3.81 13.56 2.20
CA ALA A 87 -4.32 12.84 1.03
C ALA A 87 -4.05 13.57 -0.30
N HIS A 88 -4.19 14.88 -0.33
CA HIS A 88 -3.92 15.68 -1.55
C HIS A 88 -2.45 15.62 -1.97
N ASN A 89 -1.50 15.70 -1.02
CA ASN A 89 -0.07 15.58 -1.32
C ASN A 89 0.28 14.19 -1.88
N VAL A 90 -0.36 13.14 -1.37
CA VAL A 90 -0.17 11.79 -1.91
C VAL A 90 -0.71 11.68 -3.33
N LEU A 91 -1.85 12.32 -3.64
CA LEU A 91 -2.39 12.34 -5.01
C LEU A 91 -1.50 13.12 -5.98
N GLU A 92 -0.75 14.12 -5.53
CA GLU A 92 0.28 14.78 -6.34
C GLU A 92 1.38 13.78 -6.72
N VAL A 93 1.89 12.99 -5.75
CA VAL A 93 2.87 11.93 -6.01
C VAL A 93 2.33 10.89 -7.02
N VAL A 94 1.05 10.50 -6.87
CA VAL A 94 0.39 9.58 -7.82
C VAL A 94 0.26 10.20 -9.21
N GLY A 95 -0.07 11.50 -9.27
CA GLY A 95 -0.21 12.24 -10.54
C GLY A 95 1.07 12.35 -11.35
N ASP A 96 2.22 12.24 -10.69
CA ASP A 96 3.55 12.29 -11.31
C ASP A 96 4.05 10.91 -11.82
N CYS A 97 3.28 9.84 -11.59
CA CYS A 97 3.63 8.51 -12.09
C CYS A 97 3.64 8.44 -13.62
N SER A 98 4.46 7.54 -14.15
CA SER A 98 4.51 7.31 -15.61
C SER A 98 3.19 6.76 -16.13
N ASP A 99 2.68 7.33 -17.22
CA ASP A 99 1.47 6.82 -17.88
C ASP A 99 1.69 5.46 -18.58
N THR A 100 2.94 4.96 -18.64
CA THR A 100 3.24 3.59 -19.08
C THR A 100 2.92 2.55 -18.00
N ASP A 101 2.80 2.96 -16.73
CA ASP A 101 2.46 2.10 -15.61
C ASP A 101 0.92 2.04 -15.46
N ASP A 102 0.33 0.87 -15.61
CA ASP A 102 -1.12 0.67 -15.46
C ASP A 102 -1.53 0.40 -14.02
N ALA A 103 -0.63 -0.16 -13.21
CA ALA A 103 -0.83 -0.43 -11.80
C ALA A 103 0.32 0.17 -10.96
N VAL A 104 -0.01 1.07 -10.05
CA VAL A 104 0.95 1.66 -9.11
C VAL A 104 0.58 1.30 -7.68
N LEU A 105 1.56 0.82 -6.91
CA LEU A 105 1.43 0.55 -5.49
C LEU A 105 2.04 1.69 -4.68
N ILE A 106 1.29 2.26 -3.75
CA ILE A 106 1.83 3.19 -2.75
C ILE A 106 1.75 2.58 -1.35
N VAL A 107 2.85 2.68 -0.59
CA VAL A 107 2.97 2.12 0.76
C VAL A 107 3.15 3.22 1.79
N GLY A 108 2.27 3.28 2.78
CA GLY A 108 2.35 4.33 3.78
C GLY A 108 1.42 4.17 4.98
N HIS A 109 0.70 5.23 5.37
CA HIS A 109 0.23 5.43 6.73
C HIS A 109 -1.24 5.82 6.84
N GLN A 110 -1.87 5.47 7.98
CA GLN A 110 -3.13 6.06 8.41
C GLN A 110 -2.87 7.37 9.20
N PRO A 111 -3.82 8.32 9.18
CA PRO A 111 -5.16 8.25 8.58
C PRO A 111 -5.22 8.53 7.07
N THR A 112 -4.12 8.90 6.46
CA THR A 112 -4.06 9.38 5.07
C THR A 112 -4.56 8.34 4.06
N TRP A 113 -4.20 7.08 4.20
CA TRP A 113 -4.63 6.01 3.27
C TRP A 113 -6.15 5.81 3.26
N GLY A 114 -6.80 5.82 4.44
CA GLY A 114 -8.26 5.84 4.52
C GLY A 114 -8.89 7.09 3.90
N GLY A 115 -8.25 8.24 4.10
CA GLY A 115 -8.66 9.50 3.48
C GLY A 115 -8.57 9.50 1.95
N ILE A 116 -7.57 8.82 1.37
CA ILE A 116 -7.44 8.65 -0.10
C ILE A 116 -8.59 7.77 -0.62
N VAL A 117 -8.90 6.67 0.06
CA VAL A 117 -10.04 5.81 -0.32
C VAL A 117 -11.33 6.63 -0.33
N GLU A 118 -11.61 7.37 0.74
CA GLU A 118 -12.81 8.21 0.83
C GLU A 118 -12.82 9.31 -0.25
N LEU A 119 -11.70 9.98 -0.46
CA LEU A 119 -11.57 11.05 -1.44
C LEU A 119 -11.81 10.56 -2.88
N LEU A 120 -11.27 9.40 -3.24
CA LEU A 120 -11.37 8.87 -4.60
C LEU A 120 -12.68 8.13 -4.86
N THR A 121 -13.21 7.40 -3.85
CA THR A 121 -14.32 6.46 -4.06
C THR A 121 -15.60 6.82 -3.29
N GLY A 122 -15.52 7.73 -2.33
CA GLY A 122 -16.61 8.03 -1.38
C GLY A 122 -16.81 6.96 -0.30
N ALA A 123 -16.02 5.87 -0.30
CA ALA A 123 -16.15 4.81 0.69
C ALA A 123 -15.41 5.15 1.99
N SER A 124 -16.09 5.02 3.13
CA SER A 124 -15.44 5.11 4.43
C SER A 124 -14.86 3.75 4.83
N LEU A 125 -13.55 3.69 5.04
CA LEU A 125 -12.84 2.44 5.29
C LEU A 125 -11.88 2.57 6.48
N ARG A 126 -12.02 1.66 7.44
CA ARG A 126 -11.04 1.47 8.50
C ARG A 126 -9.93 0.52 8.03
N MET A 127 -8.79 1.07 7.64
CA MET A 127 -7.63 0.27 7.25
C MET A 127 -6.82 -0.18 8.46
N ALA A 128 -6.85 -1.46 8.80
CA ALA A 128 -5.91 -2.06 9.75
C ALA A 128 -4.48 -2.06 9.16
N THR A 129 -3.45 -2.18 10.00
CA THR A 129 -2.05 -2.34 9.53
C THR A 129 -1.91 -3.53 8.61
N GLY A 130 -1.19 -3.37 7.51
CA GLY A 130 -1.01 -4.40 6.49
C GLY A 130 -2.19 -4.60 5.52
N THR A 131 -3.24 -3.78 5.61
CA THR A 131 -4.36 -3.87 4.65
C THR A 131 -3.94 -3.39 3.28
N LEU A 132 -4.26 -4.18 2.26
CA LEU A 132 -4.15 -3.86 0.83
C LEU A 132 -5.52 -3.46 0.28
N VAL A 133 -5.57 -2.35 -0.43
CA VAL A 133 -6.78 -1.85 -1.11
C VAL A 133 -6.47 -1.65 -2.59
N GLY A 134 -7.37 -2.05 -3.46
CA GLY A 134 -7.35 -1.74 -4.89
C GLY A 134 -8.45 -0.76 -5.27
N ILE A 135 -8.07 0.27 -6.01
CA ILE A 135 -8.98 1.29 -6.56
C ILE A 135 -8.79 1.32 -8.07
N ASP A 136 -9.85 1.06 -8.80
CA ASP A 136 -9.86 1.20 -10.25
C ASP A 136 -10.21 2.65 -10.63
N LEU A 137 -9.42 3.20 -11.54
CA LEU A 137 -9.50 4.59 -11.99
C LEU A 137 -9.77 4.61 -13.49
N PRO A 138 -10.93 5.11 -13.96
CA PRO A 138 -11.28 5.16 -15.38
C PRO A 138 -10.56 6.31 -16.10
N VAL A 139 -9.25 6.36 -15.97
CA VAL A 139 -8.36 7.34 -16.61
C VAL A 139 -7.24 6.65 -17.36
N GLU A 140 -6.67 7.32 -18.36
CA GLU A 140 -5.51 6.85 -19.12
C GLU A 140 -4.20 7.48 -18.63
N SER A 141 -4.29 8.64 -17.94
CA SER A 141 -3.15 9.34 -17.36
C SER A 141 -3.31 9.49 -15.86
N TRP A 142 -2.23 9.27 -15.12
CA TRP A 142 -2.19 9.49 -13.67
C TRP A 142 -2.43 10.96 -13.31
N GLY A 143 -2.00 11.89 -14.16
CA GLY A 143 -2.25 13.33 -14.00
C GLY A 143 -3.74 13.72 -14.06
N TRP A 144 -4.63 12.81 -14.48
CA TRP A 144 -6.08 13.05 -14.53
C TRP A 144 -6.82 12.51 -13.31
N VAL A 145 -6.11 11.91 -12.36
CA VAL A 145 -6.70 11.40 -11.12
C VAL A 145 -7.22 12.57 -10.27
N ARG A 146 -8.47 12.50 -9.87
CA ARG A 146 -9.16 13.51 -9.05
C ARG A 146 -10.24 12.89 -8.17
N PRO A 147 -10.69 13.61 -7.13
CA PRO A 147 -11.73 13.13 -6.22
C PRO A 147 -12.97 12.58 -6.95
N GLY A 148 -13.52 11.49 -6.43
CA GLY A 148 -14.78 10.90 -6.88
C GLY A 148 -14.71 10.09 -8.18
N LEU A 149 -13.51 9.88 -8.77
CA LEU A 149 -13.37 9.10 -10.00
C LEU A 149 -13.15 7.60 -9.76
N GLY A 150 -12.72 7.21 -8.58
CA GLY A 150 -12.30 5.84 -8.31
C GLY A 150 -13.45 4.92 -7.95
N GLU A 151 -13.31 3.67 -8.33
CA GLU A 151 -14.14 2.56 -7.85
C GLU A 151 -13.35 1.67 -6.91
N LEU A 152 -13.90 1.40 -5.72
CA LEU A 152 -13.29 0.48 -4.76
C LEU A 152 -13.40 -0.95 -5.29
N ALA A 153 -12.28 -1.50 -5.77
CA ALA A 153 -12.26 -2.83 -6.37
C ALA A 153 -12.18 -3.96 -5.31
N PHE A 154 -11.32 -3.80 -4.31
CA PHE A 154 -11.18 -4.78 -3.22
C PHE A 154 -10.51 -4.19 -1.98
N VAL A 155 -10.71 -4.88 -0.84
CA VAL A 155 -10.06 -4.62 0.44
C VAL A 155 -9.61 -5.94 1.04
N ILE A 156 -8.32 -6.11 1.28
CA ILE A 156 -7.73 -7.33 1.84
C ILE A 156 -7.02 -7.01 3.16
N PRO A 157 -7.67 -7.20 4.30
CA PRO A 157 -6.99 -7.13 5.59
C PRO A 157 -6.12 -8.39 5.79
N PRO A 158 -4.89 -8.26 6.34
CA PRO A 158 -3.95 -9.39 6.42
C PRO A 158 -4.46 -10.54 7.29
N ARG A 159 -5.35 -10.30 8.24
CA ARG A 159 -5.96 -11.36 9.07
C ARG A 159 -6.67 -12.44 8.26
N LEU A 160 -7.21 -12.11 7.09
CA LEU A 160 -7.84 -13.10 6.20
C LEU A 160 -6.81 -14.09 5.63
N LEU A 161 -5.54 -13.70 5.63
CA LEU A 161 -4.44 -14.48 5.05
C LEU A 161 -3.58 -15.17 6.12
N THR A 162 -3.57 -14.65 7.35
CA THR A 162 -2.71 -15.13 8.44
C THR A 162 -3.42 -16.07 9.42
N ASP A 163 -4.74 -15.98 9.52
CA ASP A 163 -5.54 -16.76 10.50
C ASP A 163 -5.94 -18.15 9.97
N GLY A 164 -5.35 -18.58 8.86
CA GLY A 164 -5.66 -19.90 8.25
C GLY A 164 -7.06 -19.99 7.63
N SER A 165 -7.76 -18.86 7.48
CA SER A 165 -9.09 -18.82 6.88
C SER A 165 -9.09 -18.95 5.36
N LEU A 166 -7.95 -18.70 4.72
CA LEU A 166 -7.72 -18.88 3.29
C LEU A 166 -6.43 -19.69 3.08
N ASP A 167 -6.58 -20.89 2.55
CA ASP A 167 -5.45 -21.68 2.03
C ASP A 167 -5.15 -21.17 0.61
N LEU A 168 -4.04 -20.49 0.46
CA LEU A 168 -3.62 -19.95 -0.85
C LEU A 168 -2.73 -20.93 -1.63
N GLY A 169 -2.67 -22.20 -1.23
CA GLY A 169 -1.94 -23.26 -1.94
C GLY A 169 -0.44 -23.29 -1.64
#